data_414c4df5b66f08925e914c6635a21854
#
_entry.id   414c4df5b66f08925e914c6635a21854
#
_cell.length_a   1.000
_cell.length_b   1.000
_cell.length_c   1.000
_cell.angle_alpha   90.00
_cell.angle_beta   90.00
_cell.angle_gamma   90.00
#
_symmetry.space_group_name_H-M   'P 1'
#
loop_
_entity.id
_entity.type
_entity.pdbx_description
1 polymer ?
#
loop_
_entity_poly.entity_id
_entity_poly.type
_entity_poly.pdbx_seq_one_letter_code
_entity_poly.pdbx_strand_id
1 'polypeptide(L)'
;MAAAILMMNMHGAVCASSRNHTIFRYSEKIPFAIMVDPTSELRWDDIIMAYQAKKSLTQENTFDESVKDFYYYLKEALSHVDKDIMAKENKKLIVCVGYEPKEMFPRAEVINISANEKGFNIFKNTYEISSKETVFQIHLGNCENIRILSGGVSEDIVNKMGALLHKTLANLMGNTDAATGLIEGDRNSIAKMFTEIQEDPKVTQAVSEFTIKDMVSMAENLIETEGLLGSNDSIISPTREIGIVTLAEGFVYIKHSLYGA
;
A
#
# COMPACT_ATOMS: atom_id res chain seq x y z
N MET A 1 -11.33 -5.59 12.21
CA MET A 1 -10.69 -5.37 10.90
C MET A 1 -9.55 -4.36 11.06
N ALA A 2 -8.59 -4.33 10.14
CA ALA A 2 -7.47 -3.39 10.24
C ALA A 2 -7.20 -2.77 8.87
N ALA A 3 -6.92 -1.47 8.85
CA ALA A 3 -6.68 -0.66 7.68
C ALA A 3 -5.41 0.17 7.84
N ALA A 4 -4.69 0.37 6.75
CA ALA A 4 -3.56 1.29 6.70
C ALA A 4 -3.51 2.03 5.35
N ILE A 5 -2.95 3.22 5.36
CA ILE A 5 -2.85 4.10 4.20
C ILE A 5 -1.46 4.73 4.12
N LEU A 6 -0.87 4.75 2.93
CA LEU A 6 0.23 5.63 2.57
C LEU A 6 -0.31 6.72 1.64
N MET A 7 0.02 7.96 1.94
CA MET A 7 -0.17 9.12 1.08
C MET A 7 1.17 9.79 0.83
N MET A 8 1.46 10.15 -0.40
CA MET A 8 2.73 10.72 -0.81
C MET A 8 2.51 11.85 -1.83
N ASN A 9 3.17 12.99 -1.63
CA ASN A 9 3.21 14.09 -2.57
C ASN A 9 4.60 14.77 -2.55
N MET A 10 4.73 15.93 -3.17
CA MET A 10 6.01 16.66 -3.24
C MET A 10 6.57 17.09 -1.86
N HIS A 11 5.74 17.16 -0.80
CA HIS A 11 6.18 17.57 0.54
C HIS A 11 6.68 16.40 1.38
N GLY A 12 6.35 15.16 1.00
CA GLY A 12 6.76 13.97 1.74
C GLY A 12 5.76 12.84 1.68
N ALA A 13 5.87 11.93 2.64
CA ALA A 13 4.97 10.79 2.77
C ALA A 13 4.40 10.69 4.19
N VAL A 14 3.15 10.28 4.27
CA VAL A 14 2.41 9.98 5.51
C VAL A 14 1.96 8.52 5.47
N CYS A 15 2.40 7.75 6.45
CA CYS A 15 1.96 6.38 6.72
C CYS A 15 1.04 6.40 7.93
N ALA A 16 -0.16 5.87 7.82
CA ALA A 16 -1.09 5.78 8.95
C ALA A 16 -1.71 4.38 9.02
N SER A 17 -1.94 3.88 10.24
CA SER A 17 -2.50 2.54 10.47
C SER A 17 -3.40 2.51 11.70
N SER A 18 -4.47 1.70 11.62
CA SER A 18 -5.34 1.36 12.74
C SER A 18 -4.79 0.25 13.64
N ARG A 19 -3.62 -0.34 13.30
CA ARG A 19 -2.96 -1.40 14.06
C ARG A 19 -1.55 -0.98 14.44
N ASN A 20 -1.10 -1.39 15.63
CA ASN A 20 0.28 -1.22 16.06
C ASN A 20 1.21 -2.18 15.31
N HIS A 21 2.50 -1.85 15.26
CA HIS A 21 3.55 -2.68 14.67
C HIS A 21 3.34 -2.95 13.17
N THR A 22 2.89 -1.92 12.46
CA THR A 22 2.68 -1.96 11.01
C THR A 22 3.49 -0.91 10.26
N ILE A 23 4.01 0.09 10.99
CA ILE A 23 4.88 1.13 10.44
C ILE A 23 6.21 1.07 11.19
N PHE A 24 7.30 0.93 10.46
CA PHE A 24 8.64 0.74 11.00
C PHE A 24 9.59 1.77 10.42
N ARG A 25 10.40 2.39 11.31
CA ARG A 25 11.59 3.12 10.88
C ARG A 25 12.60 2.12 10.33
N TYR A 26 13.11 2.35 9.12
CA TYR A 26 14.16 1.49 8.57
C TYR A 26 15.50 1.68 9.32
N SER A 27 15.90 2.93 9.50
CA SER A 27 17.14 3.33 10.17
C SER A 27 16.97 4.74 10.74
N GLU A 28 17.81 5.11 11.71
CA GLU A 28 17.90 6.49 12.19
C GLU A 28 18.61 7.43 11.22
N LYS A 29 19.38 6.87 10.29
CA LYS A 29 20.25 7.62 9.39
C LYS A 29 19.69 7.85 7.99
N ILE A 30 18.73 7.02 7.59
CA ILE A 30 18.15 7.05 6.24
C ILE A 30 16.67 7.45 6.36
N PRO A 31 16.20 8.45 5.63
CA PRO A 31 14.79 8.87 5.62
C PRO A 31 13.92 7.82 4.90
N PHE A 32 13.67 6.71 5.59
CA PHE A 32 13.03 5.54 5.02
C PHE A 32 12.14 4.85 6.05
N ALA A 33 10.91 4.54 5.65
CA ALA A 33 9.94 3.77 6.42
C ALA A 33 9.51 2.50 5.67
N ILE A 34 9.17 1.47 6.44
CA ILE A 34 8.53 0.25 5.95
C ILE A 34 7.13 0.20 6.54
N MET A 35 6.12 0.05 5.70
CA MET A 35 4.74 -0.18 6.10
C MET A 35 4.28 -1.55 5.62
N VAL A 36 3.67 -2.34 6.49
CA VAL A 36 3.20 -3.68 6.19
C VAL A 36 1.68 -3.76 6.25
N ASP A 37 1.10 -4.72 5.53
CA ASP A 37 -0.34 -4.95 5.55
C ASP A 37 -0.81 -5.26 6.97
N PRO A 38 -1.74 -4.48 7.54
CA PRO A 38 -2.18 -4.65 8.92
C PRO A 38 -3.00 -5.92 9.14
N THR A 39 -3.40 -6.62 8.08
CA THR A 39 -4.12 -7.90 8.13
C THR A 39 -3.20 -9.10 7.99
N SER A 40 -1.88 -8.88 7.87
CA SER A 40 -0.88 -9.95 7.83
C SER A 40 -0.86 -10.73 9.15
N GLU A 41 -0.69 -12.05 9.07
CA GLU A 41 -0.49 -12.94 10.22
C GLU A 41 0.99 -13.10 10.59
N LEU A 42 1.91 -12.59 9.78
CA LEU A 42 3.34 -12.63 10.05
C LEU A 42 3.72 -11.71 11.21
N ARG A 43 4.70 -12.14 11.97
CA ARG A 43 5.30 -11.32 13.04
C ARG A 43 6.33 -10.37 12.45
N TRP A 44 5.85 -9.26 11.91
CA TRP A 44 6.69 -8.28 11.21
C TRP A 44 7.74 -7.65 12.10
N ASP A 45 7.45 -7.48 13.41
CA ASP A 45 8.44 -7.01 14.37
C ASP A 45 9.69 -7.89 14.36
N ASP A 46 9.50 -9.21 14.47
CA ASP A 46 10.60 -10.15 14.51
C ASP A 46 11.40 -10.12 13.20
N ILE A 47 10.69 -10.08 12.06
CA ILE A 47 11.32 -10.07 10.74
C ILE A 47 12.14 -8.79 10.55
N ILE A 48 11.58 -7.63 10.89
CA ILE A 48 12.24 -6.34 10.67
C ILE A 48 13.36 -6.13 11.69
N MET A 49 13.15 -6.48 12.96
CA MET A 49 14.20 -6.41 13.98
C MET A 49 15.38 -7.34 13.66
N ALA A 50 15.11 -8.56 13.20
CA ALA A 50 16.15 -9.49 12.79
C ALA A 50 16.94 -8.96 11.57
N TYR A 51 16.23 -8.33 10.61
CA TYR A 51 16.89 -7.67 9.49
C TYR A 51 17.80 -6.54 9.94
N GLN A 52 17.31 -5.64 10.80
CA GLN A 52 18.07 -4.52 11.33
C GLN A 52 19.30 -4.97 12.14
N ALA A 53 19.17 -6.05 12.93
CA ALA A 53 20.28 -6.62 13.68
C ALA A 53 21.34 -7.28 12.78
N LYS A 54 20.93 -7.90 11.66
CA LYS A 54 21.84 -8.55 10.70
C LYS A 54 22.61 -7.53 9.86
N LYS A 55 22.09 -6.33 9.69
CA LYS A 55 22.62 -5.32 8.80
C LYS A 55 23.23 -4.14 9.56
N SER A 56 24.45 -3.81 9.19
CA SER A 56 25.08 -2.56 9.60
C SER A 56 24.55 -1.43 8.72
N LEU A 57 23.40 -0.83 9.10
CA LEU A 57 22.77 0.23 8.34
C LEU A 57 23.61 1.50 8.41
N THR A 58 24.21 1.89 7.31
CA THR A 58 25.10 3.05 7.18
C THR A 58 24.40 4.18 6.43
N GLN A 59 24.90 5.41 6.57
CA GLN A 59 24.42 6.57 5.80
C GLN A 59 24.79 6.50 4.30
N GLU A 60 25.69 5.59 3.94
CA GLU A 60 26.16 5.46 2.55
C GLU A 60 25.21 4.67 1.67
N ASN A 61 24.27 3.90 2.28
CA ASN A 61 23.29 3.16 1.51
C ASN A 61 22.24 4.11 0.93
N THR A 62 21.96 3.96 -0.36
CA THR A 62 20.86 4.65 -1.03
C THR A 62 19.53 3.99 -0.67
N PHE A 63 18.42 4.65 -0.99
CA PHE A 63 17.09 4.08 -0.81
C PHE A 63 16.94 2.80 -1.65
N ASP A 64 17.32 2.84 -2.93
CA ASP A 64 17.24 1.70 -3.84
C ASP A 64 18.08 0.51 -3.38
N GLU A 65 19.32 0.74 -2.90
CA GLU A 65 20.17 -0.31 -2.35
C GLU A 65 19.54 -0.93 -1.10
N SER A 66 18.98 -0.09 -0.22
CA SER A 66 18.35 -0.52 1.02
C SER A 66 17.10 -1.37 0.74
N VAL A 67 16.23 -0.95 -0.19
CA VAL A 67 15.05 -1.71 -0.60
C VAL A 67 15.43 -3.02 -1.28
N LYS A 68 16.44 -2.99 -2.15
CA LYS A 68 16.94 -4.19 -2.82
C LYS A 68 17.46 -5.22 -1.81
N ASP A 69 18.21 -4.77 -0.83
CA ASP A 69 18.76 -5.60 0.23
C ASP A 69 17.65 -6.19 1.12
N PHE A 70 16.69 -5.35 1.53
CA PHE A 70 15.52 -5.80 2.27
C PHE A 70 14.67 -6.80 1.48
N TYR A 71 14.51 -6.59 0.18
CA TYR A 71 13.78 -7.52 -0.70
C TYR A 71 14.41 -8.91 -0.73
N TYR A 72 15.74 -9.01 -0.85
CA TYR A 72 16.43 -10.30 -0.82
C TYR A 72 16.36 -10.96 0.55
N TYR A 73 16.49 -10.17 1.61
CA TYR A 73 16.31 -10.68 2.97
C TYR A 73 14.90 -11.24 3.17
N LEU A 74 13.88 -10.52 2.74
CA LEU A 74 12.48 -10.99 2.80
C LEU A 74 12.30 -12.32 2.08
N LYS A 75 12.85 -12.45 0.89
CA LYS A 75 12.76 -13.68 0.12
C LYS A 75 13.35 -14.88 0.88
N GLU A 76 14.47 -14.67 1.54
CA GLU A 76 15.11 -15.66 2.41
C GLU A 76 14.23 -15.93 3.65
N ALA A 77 13.83 -14.91 4.39
CA ALA A 77 13.05 -15.04 5.60
C ALA A 77 11.70 -15.74 5.38
N LEU A 78 10.98 -15.35 4.32
CA LEU A 78 9.68 -15.93 3.99
C LEU A 78 9.80 -17.39 3.51
N SER A 79 10.96 -17.83 3.01
CA SER A 79 11.17 -19.21 2.59
C SER A 79 11.17 -20.21 3.77
N HIS A 80 11.35 -19.71 4.99
CA HIS A 80 11.34 -20.51 6.23
C HIS A 80 10.00 -20.46 6.96
N VAL A 81 9.05 -19.67 6.47
CA VAL A 81 7.69 -19.61 7.06
C VAL A 81 6.89 -20.81 6.62
N ASP A 82 6.02 -21.27 7.52
CA ASP A 82 5.09 -22.38 7.25
C ASP A 82 4.21 -22.07 6.02
N LYS A 83 3.95 -23.11 5.20
CA LYS A 83 3.21 -22.96 3.95
C LYS A 83 1.76 -22.52 4.16
N ASP A 84 1.12 -22.96 5.23
CA ASP A 84 -0.27 -22.61 5.52
C ASP A 84 -0.38 -21.14 5.95
N ILE A 85 0.62 -20.64 6.70
CA ILE A 85 0.74 -19.21 7.01
C ILE A 85 1.02 -18.43 5.74
N MET A 86 1.97 -18.86 4.91
CA MET A 86 2.30 -18.18 3.67
C MET A 86 1.12 -18.13 2.68
N ALA A 87 0.26 -19.14 2.63
CA ALA A 87 -0.92 -19.14 1.79
C ALA A 87 -1.91 -18.02 2.19
N LYS A 88 -1.98 -17.66 3.47
CA LYS A 88 -2.80 -16.55 3.97
C LYS A 88 -2.20 -15.16 3.67
N GLU A 89 -0.90 -15.10 3.40
CA GLU A 89 -0.20 -13.87 3.01
C GLU A 89 -0.36 -13.54 1.51
N ASN A 90 -1.11 -14.34 0.76
CA ASN A 90 -1.36 -14.07 -0.65
C ASN A 90 -2.05 -12.71 -0.84
N LYS A 91 -1.51 -11.91 -1.78
CA LYS A 91 -1.95 -10.53 -2.07
C LYS A 91 -1.68 -9.51 -0.95
N LYS A 92 -0.88 -9.84 0.05
CA LYS A 92 -0.44 -8.86 1.04
C LYS A 92 0.63 -7.96 0.45
N LEU A 93 0.64 -6.72 0.93
CA LEU A 93 1.53 -5.67 0.46
C LEU A 93 2.50 -5.24 1.56
N ILE A 94 3.71 -4.92 1.15
CA ILE A 94 4.69 -4.21 1.96
C ILE A 94 5.08 -2.97 1.16
N VAL A 95 5.09 -1.82 1.80
CA VAL A 95 5.47 -0.57 1.17
C VAL A 95 6.72 -0.02 1.84
N CYS A 96 7.74 0.20 1.04
CA CYS A 96 8.95 0.92 1.43
C CYS A 96 8.84 2.34 0.89
N VAL A 97 8.97 3.36 1.71
CA VAL A 97 8.89 4.76 1.29
C VAL A 97 10.06 5.56 1.84
N GLY A 98 10.68 6.37 1.00
CA GLY A 98 11.84 7.16 1.37
C GLY A 98 12.33 8.09 0.28
N TYR A 99 13.57 8.56 0.44
CA TYR A 99 14.23 9.45 -0.51
C TYR A 99 15.52 8.83 -1.01
N GLU A 100 15.71 8.89 -2.31
CA GLU A 100 17.00 8.62 -2.92
C GLU A 100 17.94 9.81 -2.69
N PRO A 101 19.24 9.61 -2.40
CA PRO A 101 20.20 10.70 -2.25
C PRO A 101 20.15 11.66 -3.44
N LYS A 102 20.06 12.96 -3.16
CA LYS A 102 19.97 14.06 -4.15
C LYS A 102 18.62 14.19 -4.86
N GLU A 103 17.64 13.33 -4.60
CA GLU A 103 16.28 13.53 -5.06
C GLU A 103 15.50 14.41 -4.08
N MET A 104 14.65 15.28 -4.62
CA MET A 104 13.84 16.21 -3.82
C MET A 104 12.50 15.61 -3.43
N PHE A 105 12.05 14.59 -4.15
CA PHE A 105 10.73 13.99 -3.98
C PHE A 105 10.82 12.58 -3.42
N PRO A 106 9.82 12.16 -2.62
CA PRO A 106 9.79 10.82 -2.09
C PRO A 106 9.49 9.80 -3.19
N ARG A 107 9.92 8.57 -2.92
CA ARG A 107 9.72 7.39 -3.74
C ARG A 107 9.13 6.27 -2.90
N ALA A 108 8.26 5.46 -3.48
CA ALA A 108 7.73 4.25 -2.84
C ALA A 108 8.00 3.02 -3.69
N GLU A 109 8.40 1.94 -3.02
CA GLU A 109 8.50 0.59 -3.58
C GLU A 109 7.43 -0.29 -2.93
N VAL A 110 6.52 -0.81 -3.74
CA VAL A 110 5.46 -1.71 -3.28
C VAL A 110 5.86 -3.14 -3.57
N ILE A 111 6.08 -3.92 -2.53
CA ILE A 111 6.41 -5.33 -2.59
C ILE A 111 5.12 -6.13 -2.42
N ASN A 112 4.79 -6.92 -3.43
CA ASN A 112 3.61 -7.80 -3.42
C ASN A 112 4.03 -9.22 -3.08
N ILE A 113 3.29 -9.87 -2.18
CA ILE A 113 3.42 -11.28 -1.88
C ILE A 113 2.36 -12.04 -2.68
N SER A 114 2.80 -12.93 -3.57
CA SER A 114 1.95 -13.88 -4.27
C SER A 114 2.24 -15.27 -3.74
N ALA A 115 1.34 -15.80 -2.93
CA ALA A 115 1.52 -17.07 -2.23
C ALA A 115 0.36 -18.04 -2.50
N ASN A 116 0.65 -19.32 -2.48
CA ASN A 116 -0.33 -20.41 -2.57
C ASN A 116 0.24 -21.66 -1.90
N GLU A 117 -0.55 -22.75 -1.85
CA GLU A 117 -0.16 -24.02 -1.25
C GLU A 117 1.15 -24.63 -1.81
N LYS A 118 1.57 -24.26 -3.02
CA LYS A 118 2.77 -24.78 -3.71
C LYS A 118 4.02 -23.95 -3.41
N GLY A 119 3.85 -22.72 -2.91
CA GLY A 119 4.95 -21.81 -2.59
C GLY A 119 4.56 -20.34 -2.72
N PHE A 120 5.57 -19.48 -2.70
CA PHE A 120 5.36 -18.04 -2.83
C PHE A 120 6.33 -17.41 -3.83
N ASN A 121 5.95 -16.25 -4.30
CA ASN A 121 6.80 -15.34 -5.06
C ASN A 121 6.59 -13.92 -4.54
N ILE A 122 7.61 -13.10 -4.60
CA ILE A 122 7.50 -11.67 -4.32
C ILE A 122 7.98 -10.88 -5.54
N PHE A 123 7.29 -9.79 -5.82
CA PHE A 123 7.65 -8.86 -6.90
C PHE A 123 7.40 -7.43 -6.42
N LYS A 124 8.14 -6.48 -6.99
CA LYS A 124 8.07 -5.09 -6.60
C LYS A 124 7.71 -4.17 -7.75
N ASN A 125 7.02 -3.08 -7.42
CA ASN A 125 6.70 -1.98 -8.31
C ASN A 125 7.19 -0.67 -7.69
N THR A 126 7.75 0.20 -8.51
CA THR A 126 8.26 1.52 -8.11
C THR A 126 7.25 2.61 -8.44
N TYR A 127 7.07 3.55 -7.53
CA TYR A 127 6.22 4.73 -7.68
C TYR A 127 7.00 5.97 -7.25
N GLU A 128 7.06 6.97 -8.13
CA GLU A 128 7.85 8.18 -7.94
C GLU A 128 6.98 9.42 -8.08
N ILE A 129 7.13 10.36 -7.15
CA ILE A 129 6.54 11.68 -7.30
C ILE A 129 7.34 12.46 -8.32
N SER A 130 6.66 13.10 -9.25
CA SER A 130 7.26 13.88 -10.32
C SER A 130 6.37 15.06 -10.69
N SER A 131 6.80 15.89 -11.63
CA SER A 131 5.96 16.97 -12.19
C SER A 131 4.71 16.45 -12.91
N LYS A 132 4.66 15.17 -13.28
CA LYS A 132 3.52 14.54 -13.96
C LYS A 132 2.65 13.72 -12.99
N GLU A 133 3.30 13.04 -12.06
CA GLU A 133 2.65 12.24 -11.03
C GLU A 133 2.90 12.90 -9.67
N THR A 134 2.04 13.83 -9.31
CA THR A 134 2.21 14.70 -8.14
C THR A 134 1.73 14.06 -6.84
N VAL A 135 1.00 12.95 -6.92
CA VAL A 135 0.42 12.23 -5.77
C VAL A 135 0.50 10.74 -5.99
N PHE A 136 0.79 10.02 -4.93
CA PHE A 136 0.62 8.57 -4.86
C PHE A 136 -0.12 8.22 -3.58
N GLN A 137 -1.06 7.31 -3.68
CA GLN A 137 -1.83 6.80 -2.55
C GLN A 137 -2.01 5.30 -2.67
N ILE A 138 -1.82 4.57 -1.57
CA ILE A 138 -2.08 3.14 -1.51
C ILE A 138 -2.76 2.76 -0.19
N HIS A 139 -3.69 1.82 -0.28
CA HIS A 139 -4.46 1.31 0.84
C HIS A 139 -4.11 -0.15 1.10
N LEU A 140 -3.85 -0.50 2.37
CA LEU A 140 -3.49 -1.85 2.79
C LEU A 140 -4.51 -2.38 3.79
N GLY A 141 -4.79 -3.67 3.70
CA GLY A 141 -5.78 -4.33 4.54
C GLY A 141 -7.21 -4.06 4.12
N ASN A 142 -8.10 -3.97 5.10
CA ASN A 142 -9.54 -3.78 4.88
C ASN A 142 -9.86 -2.29 4.70
N CYS A 143 -9.82 -1.81 3.48
CA CYS A 143 -9.94 -0.39 3.11
C CYS A 143 -11.05 -0.14 2.07
N GLU A 144 -12.15 -0.88 2.12
CA GLU A 144 -13.21 -0.78 1.10
C GLU A 144 -13.85 0.61 1.08
N ASN A 145 -14.22 1.14 2.24
CA ASN A 145 -14.84 2.47 2.33
C ASN A 145 -13.83 3.58 2.03
N ILE A 146 -12.56 3.41 2.43
CA ILE A 146 -11.49 4.34 2.07
C ILE A 146 -11.34 4.41 0.56
N ARG A 147 -11.35 3.26 -0.14
CA ARG A 147 -11.28 3.20 -1.61
C ARG A 147 -12.46 3.91 -2.27
N ILE A 148 -13.67 3.75 -1.72
CA ILE A 148 -14.85 4.46 -2.22
C ILE A 148 -14.71 5.97 -2.02
N LEU A 149 -14.24 6.40 -0.84
CA LEU A 149 -14.10 7.82 -0.50
C LEU A 149 -13.00 8.52 -1.29
N SER A 150 -11.88 7.82 -1.54
CA SER A 150 -10.72 8.39 -2.23
C SER A 150 -10.77 8.22 -3.75
N GLY A 151 -11.42 7.17 -4.26
CA GLY A 151 -11.48 6.84 -5.69
C GLY A 151 -12.89 6.87 -6.28
N GLY A 152 -13.93 7.15 -5.47
CA GLY A 152 -15.32 7.25 -5.92
C GLY A 152 -16.00 5.92 -6.24
N VAL A 153 -15.25 4.82 -6.40
CA VAL A 153 -15.78 3.51 -6.80
C VAL A 153 -15.09 2.38 -6.04
N SER A 154 -15.85 1.44 -5.50
CA SER A 154 -15.29 0.26 -4.84
C SER A 154 -14.80 -0.78 -5.85
N GLU A 155 -13.83 -1.62 -5.41
CA GLU A 155 -13.35 -2.76 -6.20
C GLU A 155 -14.49 -3.73 -6.55
N ASP A 156 -15.45 -3.92 -5.64
CA ASP A 156 -16.63 -4.77 -5.87
C ASP A 156 -17.52 -4.20 -7.00
N ILE A 157 -17.71 -2.88 -7.05
CA ILE A 157 -18.46 -2.22 -8.15
C ILE A 157 -17.70 -2.40 -9.46
N VAL A 158 -16.37 -2.20 -9.48
CA VAL A 158 -15.57 -2.41 -10.70
C VAL A 158 -15.67 -3.84 -11.19
N ASN A 159 -15.55 -4.82 -10.28
CA ASN A 159 -15.70 -6.24 -10.63
C ASN A 159 -17.09 -6.57 -11.14
N LYS A 160 -18.15 -6.04 -10.51
CA LYS A 160 -19.54 -6.19 -10.98
C LYS A 160 -19.77 -5.55 -12.34
N MET A 161 -19.21 -4.37 -12.59
CA MET A 161 -19.27 -3.72 -13.90
C MET A 161 -18.53 -4.53 -14.96
N GLY A 162 -17.35 -5.06 -14.66
CA GLY A 162 -16.61 -5.96 -15.53
C GLY A 162 -17.39 -7.23 -15.89
N ALA A 163 -18.00 -7.86 -14.89
CA ALA A 163 -18.85 -9.05 -15.10
C ALA A 163 -20.11 -8.73 -15.94
N LEU A 164 -20.72 -7.56 -15.69
CA LEU A 164 -21.88 -7.12 -16.47
C LEU A 164 -21.50 -6.83 -17.93
N LEU A 165 -20.37 -6.17 -18.15
CA LEU A 165 -19.83 -5.92 -19.50
C LEU A 165 -19.58 -7.23 -20.25
N HIS A 166 -18.91 -8.19 -19.59
CA HIS A 166 -18.67 -9.52 -20.18
C HIS A 166 -19.97 -10.21 -20.55
N LYS A 167 -20.95 -10.24 -19.64
CA LYS A 167 -22.27 -10.85 -19.90
C LYS A 167 -23.01 -10.16 -21.05
N THR A 168 -22.93 -8.83 -21.13
CA THR A 168 -23.58 -8.05 -22.19
C THR A 168 -22.93 -8.35 -23.55
N LEU A 169 -21.62 -8.37 -23.61
CA LEU A 169 -20.89 -8.71 -24.84
C LEU A 169 -21.16 -10.15 -25.27
N ALA A 170 -21.15 -11.11 -24.33
CA ALA A 170 -21.48 -12.51 -24.63
C ALA A 170 -22.90 -12.66 -25.22
N ASN A 171 -23.88 -11.92 -24.68
CA ASN A 171 -25.25 -11.92 -25.21
C ASN A 171 -25.34 -11.29 -26.62
N LEU A 172 -24.65 -10.16 -26.85
CA LEU A 172 -24.65 -9.48 -28.14
C LEU A 172 -23.97 -10.29 -29.22
N MET A 173 -22.87 -10.98 -28.89
CA MET A 173 -22.09 -11.79 -29.82
C MET A 173 -22.62 -13.21 -29.98
N GLY A 174 -23.55 -13.64 -29.12
CA GLY A 174 -24.07 -15.02 -29.10
C GLY A 174 -23.02 -16.07 -28.77
N ASN A 175 -21.86 -15.63 -28.28
CA ASN A 175 -20.70 -16.50 -28.00
C ASN A 175 -19.87 -15.96 -26.84
N THR A 176 -19.77 -16.74 -25.77
CA THR A 176 -19.05 -16.37 -24.56
C THR A 176 -17.51 -16.35 -24.79
N ASP A 177 -17.00 -17.26 -25.60
CA ASP A 177 -15.56 -17.36 -25.86
C ASP A 177 -15.08 -16.17 -26.70
N ALA A 178 -15.89 -15.72 -27.67
CA ALA A 178 -15.62 -14.52 -28.45
C ALA A 178 -15.62 -13.25 -27.58
N ALA A 179 -16.56 -13.14 -26.62
CA ALA A 179 -16.60 -12.03 -25.67
C ALA A 179 -15.38 -12.03 -24.73
N THR A 180 -14.96 -13.21 -24.27
CA THR A 180 -13.76 -13.39 -23.46
C THR A 180 -12.52 -12.98 -24.25
N GLY A 181 -12.39 -13.45 -25.48
CA GLY A 181 -11.25 -13.09 -26.34
C GLY A 181 -11.15 -11.60 -26.64
N LEU A 182 -12.29 -10.92 -26.77
CA LEU A 182 -12.34 -9.47 -27.02
C LEU A 182 -11.93 -8.69 -25.77
N ILE A 183 -12.38 -9.10 -24.58
CA ILE A 183 -11.99 -8.48 -23.31
C ILE A 183 -10.50 -8.73 -23.01
N GLU A 184 -10.00 -9.94 -23.23
CA GLU A 184 -8.58 -10.27 -23.03
C GLU A 184 -7.68 -9.56 -24.05
N GLY A 185 -8.14 -9.44 -25.32
CA GLY A 185 -7.40 -8.74 -26.37
C GLY A 185 -7.28 -7.23 -26.13
N ASP A 186 -8.27 -6.63 -25.48
CA ASP A 186 -8.30 -5.19 -25.17
C ASP A 186 -8.25 -4.89 -23.66
N ARG A 187 -7.67 -5.80 -22.90
CA ARG A 187 -7.58 -5.73 -21.44
C ARG A 187 -6.96 -4.44 -20.94
N ASN A 188 -5.94 -3.93 -21.64
CA ASN A 188 -5.28 -2.69 -21.24
C ASN A 188 -6.17 -1.47 -21.43
N SER A 189 -6.95 -1.39 -22.50
CA SER A 189 -7.88 -0.30 -22.74
C SER A 189 -9.05 -0.34 -21.74
N ILE A 190 -9.56 -1.53 -21.43
CA ILE A 190 -10.61 -1.73 -20.43
C ILE A 190 -10.10 -1.40 -19.03
N ALA A 191 -8.91 -1.87 -18.67
CA ALA A 191 -8.27 -1.54 -17.40
C ALA A 191 -8.05 -0.03 -17.28
N LYS A 192 -7.57 0.64 -18.33
CA LYS A 192 -7.39 2.09 -18.37
C LYS A 192 -8.72 2.84 -18.18
N MET A 193 -9.79 2.41 -18.84
CA MET A 193 -11.12 3.00 -18.68
C MET A 193 -11.62 2.88 -17.22
N PHE A 194 -11.39 1.75 -16.55
CA PHE A 194 -11.75 1.58 -15.15
C PHE A 194 -10.86 2.43 -14.23
N THR A 195 -9.56 2.55 -14.52
CA THR A 195 -8.66 3.45 -13.79
C THR A 195 -9.11 4.91 -13.93
N GLU A 196 -9.48 5.35 -15.13
CA GLU A 196 -10.00 6.71 -15.37
C GLU A 196 -11.31 6.99 -14.61
N ILE A 197 -12.16 5.98 -14.39
CA ILE A 197 -13.37 6.10 -13.55
C ILE A 197 -13.00 6.17 -12.06
N GLN A 198 -11.95 5.46 -11.62
CA GLN A 198 -11.52 5.43 -10.23
C GLN A 198 -10.71 6.67 -9.81
N GLU A 199 -10.00 7.29 -10.74
CA GLU A 199 -9.24 8.51 -10.50
C GLU A 199 -10.14 9.73 -10.61
N ASP A 200 -10.68 10.23 -9.48
CA ASP A 200 -11.26 11.58 -9.47
C ASP A 200 -10.11 12.60 -9.52
N PRO A 201 -9.91 13.30 -10.65
CA PRO A 201 -8.82 14.27 -10.78
C PRO A 201 -8.88 15.39 -9.74
N LYS A 202 -10.07 15.69 -9.19
CA LYS A 202 -10.24 16.72 -8.16
C LYS A 202 -9.66 16.31 -6.81
N VAL A 203 -9.84 15.05 -6.40
CA VAL A 203 -9.26 14.54 -5.14
C VAL A 203 -7.74 14.45 -5.28
N THR A 204 -7.25 13.90 -6.38
CA THR A 204 -5.81 13.80 -6.67
C THR A 204 -5.16 15.20 -6.71
N GLN A 205 -5.79 16.16 -7.37
CA GLN A 205 -5.31 17.55 -7.42
C GLN A 205 -5.28 18.20 -6.03
N ALA A 206 -6.32 18.02 -5.23
CA ALA A 206 -6.36 18.56 -3.87
C ALA A 206 -5.23 17.99 -3.00
N VAL A 207 -4.99 16.66 -3.05
CA VAL A 207 -3.92 16.02 -2.26
C VAL A 207 -2.53 16.47 -2.73
N SER A 208 -2.34 16.83 -3.99
CA SER A 208 -1.05 17.35 -4.47
C SER A 208 -0.63 18.66 -3.79
N GLU A 209 -1.60 19.44 -3.33
CA GLU A 209 -1.40 20.75 -2.67
C GLU A 209 -1.36 20.63 -1.14
N PHE A 210 -1.68 19.45 -0.58
CA PHE A 210 -1.70 19.24 0.86
C PHE A 210 -0.31 19.37 1.49
N THR A 211 -0.27 20.06 2.62
CA THR A 211 0.89 20.00 3.51
C THR A 211 0.96 18.61 4.19
N ILE A 212 2.09 18.30 4.80
CA ILE A 212 2.21 17.07 5.63
C ILE A 212 1.12 17.01 6.70
N LYS A 213 0.78 18.15 7.33
CA LYS A 213 -0.27 18.23 8.34
C LYS A 213 -1.65 17.88 7.76
N ASP A 214 -1.95 18.36 6.56
CA ASP A 214 -3.22 18.08 5.90
C ASP A 214 -3.32 16.60 5.53
N MET A 215 -2.22 16.01 5.03
CA MET A 215 -2.14 14.57 4.75
C MET A 215 -2.32 13.72 6.01
N VAL A 216 -1.71 14.11 7.13
CA VAL A 216 -1.91 13.43 8.43
C VAL A 216 -3.38 13.47 8.82
N SER A 217 -4.00 14.65 8.81
CA SER A 217 -5.42 14.80 9.16
C SER A 217 -6.33 14.00 8.22
N MET A 218 -6.04 13.99 6.93
CA MET A 218 -6.82 13.21 5.96
C MET A 218 -6.66 11.70 6.20
N ALA A 219 -5.44 11.22 6.42
CA ALA A 219 -5.18 9.80 6.66
C ALA A 219 -5.88 9.30 7.96
N GLU A 220 -5.86 10.09 9.04
CA GLU A 220 -6.61 9.78 10.27
C GLU A 220 -8.11 9.71 10.00
N ASN A 221 -8.68 10.71 9.35
CA ASN A 221 -10.11 10.76 9.05
C ASN A 221 -10.55 9.58 8.17
N LEU A 222 -9.75 9.19 7.18
CA LEU A 222 -10.06 8.05 6.32
C LEU A 222 -10.08 6.73 7.10
N ILE A 223 -9.08 6.49 7.96
CA ILE A 223 -9.03 5.29 8.81
C ILE A 223 -10.19 5.27 9.80
N GLU A 224 -10.52 6.39 10.43
CA GLU A 224 -11.65 6.49 11.35
C GLU A 224 -12.98 6.26 10.64
N THR A 225 -13.14 6.79 9.42
CA THR A 225 -14.34 6.57 8.60
C THR A 225 -14.49 5.10 8.20
N GLU A 226 -13.39 4.42 7.85
CA GLU A 226 -13.42 2.97 7.60
C GLU A 226 -13.94 2.23 8.84
N GLY A 227 -13.53 2.66 10.03
CA GLY A 227 -14.01 2.12 11.30
C GLY A 227 -15.49 2.31 11.55
N LEU A 228 -16.02 3.47 11.19
CA LEU A 228 -17.43 3.81 11.40
C LEU A 228 -18.37 3.15 10.38
N LEU A 229 -17.93 2.98 9.15
CA LEU A 229 -18.74 2.44 8.03
C LEU A 229 -18.59 0.92 7.88
N GLY A 230 -17.60 0.31 8.50
CA GLY A 230 -17.43 -1.14 8.56
C GLY A 230 -18.64 -1.81 9.20
N SER A 231 -19.09 -2.95 8.65
CA SER A 231 -20.29 -3.67 9.07
C SER A 231 -20.34 -3.95 10.58
N ASN A 232 -21.54 -4.01 11.13
CA ASN A 232 -21.97 -4.04 12.54
C ASN A 232 -21.20 -4.93 13.54
N ASP A 233 -20.27 -5.77 13.10
CA ASP A 233 -19.53 -6.70 13.97
C ASP A 233 -18.02 -6.41 14.09
N SER A 234 -17.52 -5.36 13.46
CA SER A 234 -16.08 -5.08 13.50
C SER A 234 -15.81 -3.59 13.65
N ILE A 235 -15.69 -3.18 14.90
CA ILE A 235 -15.14 -1.86 15.25
C ILE A 235 -13.68 -1.86 14.78
N ILE A 236 -13.38 -1.08 13.76
CA ILE A 236 -11.99 -0.76 13.43
C ILE A 236 -11.47 0.13 14.55
N SER A 237 -10.35 -0.25 15.08
CA SER A 237 -9.67 0.58 16.07
C SER A 237 -9.33 1.95 15.47
N PRO A 238 -9.38 3.04 16.24
CA PRO A 238 -8.91 4.33 15.78
C PRO A 238 -7.47 4.25 15.31
N THR A 239 -7.02 5.23 14.53
CA THR A 239 -5.63 5.32 14.09
C THR A 239 -4.68 5.19 15.27
N ARG A 240 -3.79 4.20 15.24
CA ARG A 240 -2.85 3.87 16.33
C ARG A 240 -1.42 4.29 16.01
N GLU A 241 -1.04 4.24 14.75
CA GLU A 241 0.30 4.63 14.31
C GLU A 241 0.21 5.65 13.18
N ILE A 242 1.05 6.67 13.26
CA ILE A 242 1.31 7.62 12.17
C ILE A 242 2.81 7.87 12.15
N GLY A 243 3.41 7.63 10.99
CA GLY A 243 4.78 7.99 10.66
C GLY A 243 4.81 8.95 9.48
N ILE A 244 5.71 9.90 9.51
CA ILE A 244 5.99 10.78 8.38
C ILE A 244 7.41 10.58 7.90
N VAL A 245 7.62 10.73 6.59
CA VAL A 245 8.94 10.68 5.96
C VAL A 245 9.10 11.97 5.16
N THR A 246 10.08 12.78 5.56
CA THR A 246 10.42 14.03 4.87
C THR A 246 11.92 14.07 4.58
N LEU A 247 12.29 14.88 3.59
CA LEU A 247 13.71 15.06 3.26
C LEU A 247 14.49 15.73 4.41
N ALA A 248 13.86 16.66 5.12
CA ALA A 248 14.50 17.46 6.16
C ALA A 248 14.65 16.72 7.50
N GLU A 249 13.63 15.97 7.92
CA GLU A 249 13.57 15.35 9.24
C GLU A 249 13.77 13.82 9.21
N GLY A 250 13.81 13.24 8.02
CA GLY A 250 13.83 11.80 7.87
C GLY A 250 12.49 11.17 8.27
N PHE A 251 12.53 10.03 8.94
CA PHE A 251 11.34 9.37 9.47
C PHE A 251 11.07 9.79 10.91
N VAL A 252 9.83 10.24 11.18
CA VAL A 252 9.38 10.63 12.52
C VAL A 252 8.02 9.98 12.82
N TYR A 253 7.86 9.39 14.00
CA TYR A 253 6.56 9.00 14.51
C TYR A 253 5.80 10.22 15.05
N ILE A 254 4.61 10.49 14.52
CA ILE A 254 3.68 11.49 15.05
C ILE A 254 2.78 10.86 16.13
N LYS A 255 2.36 9.62 15.88
CA LYS A 255 1.54 8.83 16.80
C LYS A 255 2.07 7.41 16.82
N HIS A 256 2.39 6.92 18.01
CA HIS A 256 2.86 5.56 18.18
C HIS A 256 2.40 5.07 19.57
N SER A 257 1.53 4.06 19.58
CA SER A 257 1.10 3.44 20.82
C SER A 257 2.08 2.32 21.19
N LEU A 258 2.91 2.58 22.18
CA LEU A 258 3.88 1.59 22.70
C LEU A 258 3.21 0.45 23.49
N TYR A 259 1.95 0.62 23.86
CA TYR A 259 1.20 -0.38 24.64
C TYR A 259 -0.10 -0.71 23.94
N GLY A 260 -0.25 -2.00 23.55
CA GLY A 260 -1.55 -2.55 23.24
C GLY A 260 -2.43 -2.53 24.48
N ALA A 261 -3.56 -1.86 24.39
CA ALA A 261 -4.63 -2.02 25.35
C ALA A 261 -5.47 -3.22 24.99
#